data_f76dc6009bbeed98c713585f61fd7b45
#
_entry.id   f76dc6009bbeed98c713585f61fd7b45
#
_cell.length_a   1.000
_cell.length_b   1.000
_cell.length_c   1.000
_cell.angle_alpha   90.00
_cell.angle_beta   90.00
_cell.angle_gamma   90.00
#
_symmetry.space_group_name_H-M   'P 1'
#
loop_
_entity.id
_entity.type
_entity.pdbx_description
1 polymer ?
#
loop_
_entity_poly.entity_id
_entity_poly.type
_entity_poly.pdbx_seq_one_letter_code
_entity_poly.pdbx_strand_id
1 'polypeptide(L)'
;SIYMGTDKKYLKKAIPLIYEELALMVDKNLSPQELVHAKEQLKGHIALSLDSNMELMFSIGKSIMIHDRVDSIQEIYNQIDAIGLKELHDVAKSNFSRPHMSELVYEF
;
A
#
# COMPACT_ATOMS: atom_id res chain seq x y z
N SER A 1 1.37 -5.63 -2.79
CA SER A 1 2.06 -5.89 -4.07
C SER A 1 2.62 -4.60 -4.63
N ILE A 2 3.78 -4.67 -5.26
CA ILE A 2 4.41 -3.56 -5.96
C ILE A 2 4.52 -3.95 -7.43
N TYR A 3 3.99 -3.10 -8.32
CA TYR A 3 4.07 -3.28 -9.76
C TYR A 3 4.89 -2.15 -10.36
N MET A 4 5.80 -2.51 -11.26
CA MET A 4 6.65 -1.55 -11.93
C MET A 4 6.80 -1.91 -13.40
N GLY A 5 6.69 -0.90 -14.26
CA GLY A 5 7.05 -1.00 -15.68
C GLY A 5 8.28 -0.15 -15.97
N THR A 6 9.25 -0.70 -16.69
CA THR A 6 10.45 0.02 -17.09
C THR A 6 11.03 -0.56 -18.38
N ASP A 7 11.86 0.21 -19.08
CA ASP A 7 12.64 -0.31 -20.21
C ASP A 7 13.67 -1.34 -19.73
N LYS A 8 13.91 -2.36 -20.56
CA LYS A 8 14.87 -3.44 -20.27
C LYS A 8 16.24 -2.93 -19.80
N LYS A 9 16.73 -1.83 -20.38
CA LYS A 9 18.02 -1.22 -20.02
C LYS A 9 18.09 -0.68 -18.59
N TYR A 10 16.93 -0.34 -18.00
CA TYR A 10 16.86 0.24 -16.66
C TYR A 10 16.48 -0.78 -15.58
N LEU A 11 16.05 -1.98 -15.96
CA LEU A 11 15.55 -3.02 -15.04
C LEU A 11 16.55 -3.33 -13.92
N LYS A 12 17.83 -3.52 -14.28
CA LYS A 12 18.90 -3.81 -13.31
C LYS A 12 19.17 -2.70 -12.30
N LYS A 13 18.75 -1.46 -12.61
CA LYS A 13 18.84 -0.32 -11.68
C LYS A 13 17.57 -0.13 -10.87
N ALA A 14 16.41 -0.38 -11.47
CA ALA A 14 15.13 -0.14 -10.85
C ALA A 14 14.82 -1.12 -9.71
N ILE A 15 15.14 -2.40 -9.88
CA ILE A 15 14.91 -3.42 -8.84
C ILE A 15 15.64 -3.08 -7.53
N PRO A 16 16.96 -2.82 -7.52
CA PRO A 16 17.65 -2.41 -6.29
C PRO A 16 17.06 -1.17 -5.62
N LEU A 17 16.63 -0.17 -6.41
CA LEU A 17 16.02 1.05 -5.86
C LEU A 17 14.73 0.76 -5.08
N ILE A 18 13.90 -0.16 -5.57
CA ILE A 18 12.70 -0.58 -4.84
C ILE A 18 13.08 -1.20 -3.49
N TYR A 19 14.07 -2.09 -3.48
CA TYR A 19 14.54 -2.72 -2.26
C TYR A 19 15.17 -1.73 -1.28
N GLU A 20 15.89 -0.72 -1.78
CA GLU A 20 16.44 0.36 -0.96
C GLU A 20 15.32 1.18 -0.30
N GLU A 21 14.28 1.56 -1.02
CA GLU A 21 13.12 2.28 -0.47
C GLU A 21 12.39 1.45 0.59
N LEU A 22 12.20 0.17 0.34
CA LEU A 22 11.56 -0.73 1.33
C LEU A 22 12.43 -0.90 2.57
N ALA A 23 13.75 -1.01 2.41
CA ALA A 23 14.69 -1.08 3.53
C ALA A 23 14.66 0.22 4.37
N LEU A 24 14.55 1.38 3.74
CA LEU A 24 14.39 2.65 4.46
C LEU A 24 13.14 2.67 5.33
N MET A 25 12.03 2.12 4.87
CA MET A 25 10.79 2.01 5.66
C MET A 25 10.94 1.07 6.87
N VAL A 26 11.80 0.07 6.77
CA VAL A 26 12.11 -0.86 7.86
C VAL A 26 13.07 -0.23 8.88
N ASP A 27 14.10 0.44 8.37
CA ASP A 27 15.19 0.97 9.20
C ASP A 27 14.83 2.31 9.84
N LYS A 28 14.05 3.13 9.13
CA LYS A 28 13.68 4.47 9.56
C LYS A 28 12.18 4.66 9.45
N ASN A 29 11.54 4.95 10.57
CA ASN A 29 10.12 5.27 10.58
C ASN A 29 9.83 6.57 9.80
N LEU A 30 8.59 6.70 9.29
CA LEU A 30 8.11 7.94 8.71
C LEU A 30 8.07 9.05 9.75
N SER A 31 8.23 10.30 9.32
CA SER A 31 7.91 11.45 10.13
C SER A 31 6.38 11.58 10.32
N PRO A 32 5.93 12.26 11.38
CA PRO A 32 4.50 12.52 11.57
C PRO A 32 3.85 13.22 10.37
N GLN A 33 4.57 14.12 9.70
CA GLN A 33 4.06 14.84 8.53
C GLN A 33 3.91 13.91 7.31
N GLU A 34 4.87 13.04 7.06
CA GLU A 34 4.79 12.03 5.99
C GLU A 34 3.62 11.09 6.22
N LEU A 35 3.35 10.68 7.47
CA LEU A 35 2.19 9.86 7.81
C LEU A 35 0.88 10.59 7.52
N VAL A 36 0.76 11.87 7.88
CA VAL A 36 -0.43 12.67 7.57
C VAL A 36 -0.67 12.75 6.07
N HIS A 37 0.36 13.08 5.29
CA HIS A 37 0.26 13.15 3.83
C HIS A 37 -0.14 11.80 3.21
N ALA A 38 0.43 10.71 3.68
CA ALA A 38 0.10 9.37 3.20
C ALA A 38 -1.37 9.01 3.47
N LYS A 39 -1.89 9.36 4.66
CA LYS A 39 -3.31 9.15 5.00
C LYS A 39 -4.24 9.96 4.11
N GLU A 40 -3.94 11.24 3.89
CA GLU A 40 -4.74 12.11 3.02
C GLU A 40 -4.73 11.60 1.58
N GLN A 41 -3.57 11.19 1.06
CA GLN A 41 -3.46 10.60 -0.27
C GLN A 41 -4.28 9.31 -0.38
N LEU A 42 -4.20 8.43 0.60
CA LEU A 42 -4.96 7.17 0.61
C LEU A 42 -6.47 7.43 0.64
N LYS A 43 -6.93 8.34 1.50
CA LYS A 43 -8.34 8.74 1.56
C LYS A 43 -8.82 9.34 0.24
N GLY A 44 -8.00 10.18 -0.40
CA GLY A 44 -8.29 10.72 -1.72
C GLY A 44 -8.42 9.66 -2.81
N HIS A 45 -7.52 8.67 -2.85
CA HIS A 45 -7.61 7.54 -3.79
C HIS A 45 -8.88 6.70 -3.56
N ILE A 46 -9.23 6.44 -2.30
CA ILE A 46 -10.47 5.71 -1.98
C ILE A 46 -11.69 6.50 -2.46
N ALA A 47 -11.75 7.80 -2.20
CA ALA A 47 -12.85 8.66 -2.66
C ALA A 47 -13.01 8.62 -4.18
N LEU A 48 -11.91 8.71 -4.93
CA LEU A 48 -11.93 8.63 -6.39
C LEU A 48 -12.36 7.26 -6.91
N SER A 49 -11.99 6.18 -6.24
CA SER A 49 -12.38 4.83 -6.64
C SER A 49 -13.87 4.57 -6.51
N LEU A 50 -14.56 5.29 -5.62
CA LEU A 50 -16.01 5.17 -5.42
C LEU A 50 -16.82 5.76 -6.58
N ASP A 51 -16.23 6.57 -7.45
CA ASP A 51 -16.90 7.10 -8.65
C ASP A 51 -17.09 6.00 -9.73
N SER A 52 -16.35 4.91 -9.65
CA SER A 52 -16.52 3.76 -10.53
C SER A 52 -17.46 2.73 -9.92
N ASN A 53 -18.64 2.55 -10.54
CA ASN A 53 -19.60 1.53 -10.08
C ASN A 53 -19.01 0.11 -10.11
N MET A 54 -18.13 -0.18 -11.05
CA MET A 54 -17.46 -1.48 -11.14
C MET A 54 -16.51 -1.69 -9.97
N GLU A 55 -15.67 -0.71 -9.65
CA GLU A 55 -14.75 -0.79 -8.53
C GLU A 55 -15.50 -0.86 -7.20
N LEU A 56 -16.58 -0.10 -7.05
CA LEU A 56 -17.45 -0.16 -5.89
C LEU A 56 -18.05 -1.55 -5.71
N MET A 57 -18.57 -2.15 -6.77
CA MET A 57 -19.12 -3.51 -6.76
C MET A 57 -18.09 -4.54 -6.30
N PHE A 58 -16.88 -4.51 -6.88
CA PHE A 58 -15.80 -5.41 -6.48
C PHE A 58 -15.35 -5.19 -5.03
N SER A 59 -15.26 -3.94 -4.60
CA SER A 59 -14.91 -3.58 -3.23
C SER A 59 -15.92 -4.14 -2.22
N ILE A 60 -17.20 -3.95 -2.48
CA ILE A 60 -18.30 -4.48 -1.65
C ILE A 60 -18.25 -6.01 -1.62
N GLY A 61 -18.15 -6.66 -2.77
CA GLY A 61 -18.09 -8.11 -2.87
C GLY A 61 -16.91 -8.69 -2.10
N LYS A 62 -15.73 -8.11 -2.25
CA LYS A 62 -14.53 -8.50 -1.53
C LYS A 62 -14.64 -8.29 -0.01
N SER A 63 -15.25 -7.18 0.40
CA SER A 63 -15.46 -6.88 1.82
C SER A 63 -16.38 -7.91 2.48
N ILE A 64 -17.47 -8.27 1.82
CA ILE A 64 -18.38 -9.32 2.30
C ILE A 64 -17.66 -10.67 2.40
N MET A 65 -16.91 -11.05 1.36
CA MET A 65 -16.22 -12.35 1.33
C MET A 65 -15.16 -12.49 2.42
N ILE A 66 -14.45 -11.40 2.76
CA ILE A 66 -13.32 -11.45 3.69
C ILE A 66 -13.75 -11.12 5.11
N HIS A 67 -14.65 -10.14 5.27
CA HIS A 67 -15.00 -9.57 6.57
C HIS A 67 -16.45 -9.82 7.00
N ASP A 68 -17.25 -10.43 6.12
CA ASP A 68 -18.69 -10.66 6.31
C ASP A 68 -19.50 -9.37 6.59
N ARG A 69 -18.95 -8.24 6.17
CA ARG A 69 -19.57 -6.92 6.34
C ARG A 69 -19.05 -5.92 5.31
N VAL A 70 -19.77 -4.82 5.16
CA VAL A 70 -19.35 -3.65 4.38
C VAL A 70 -19.23 -2.47 5.31
N ASP A 71 -18.02 -1.91 5.42
CA ASP A 71 -17.79 -0.68 6.16
C ASP A 71 -18.24 0.53 5.32
N SER A 72 -18.81 1.54 5.98
CA SER A 72 -19.05 2.83 5.36
C SER A 72 -17.73 3.54 5.06
N ILE A 73 -17.76 4.50 4.14
CA ILE A 73 -16.56 5.33 3.84
C ILE A 73 -16.05 6.04 5.10
N GLN A 74 -16.95 6.48 5.98
CA GLN A 74 -16.56 7.14 7.22
C GLN A 74 -15.86 6.18 8.20
N GLU A 75 -16.33 4.94 8.28
CA GLU A 75 -15.67 3.91 9.10
C GLU A 75 -14.27 3.60 8.59
N ILE A 76 -14.11 3.48 7.26
CA ILE A 76 -12.79 3.30 6.63
C ILE A 76 -11.87 4.48 6.92
N TYR A 77 -12.34 5.70 6.80
CA TYR A 77 -11.55 6.90 7.11
C TYR A 77 -11.14 6.95 8.58
N ASN A 78 -12.04 6.60 9.49
CA ASN A 78 -11.74 6.54 10.91
C ASN A 78 -10.66 5.47 11.22
N GLN A 79 -10.71 4.33 10.56
CA GLN A 79 -9.68 3.29 10.67
C GLN A 79 -8.32 3.77 10.16
N ILE A 80 -8.28 4.46 9.02
CA ILE A 80 -7.05 5.05 8.47
C ILE A 80 -6.48 6.10 9.43
N ASP A 81 -7.33 6.97 9.96
CA ASP A 81 -6.90 8.02 10.89
C ASP A 81 -6.36 7.45 12.22
N ALA A 82 -6.86 6.31 12.65
CA ALA A 82 -6.41 5.62 13.86
C ALA A 82 -5.01 4.97 13.74
N ILE A 83 -4.50 4.75 12.53
CA ILE A 83 -3.17 4.16 12.32
C ILE A 83 -2.09 5.12 12.80
N GLY A 84 -1.22 4.64 13.70
CA GLY A 84 -0.07 5.38 14.19
C GLY A 84 1.24 5.00 13.52
N LEU A 85 2.29 5.76 13.82
CA LEU A 85 3.64 5.49 13.30
C LEU A 85 4.18 4.13 13.75
N LYS A 86 3.83 3.70 14.96
CA LYS A 86 4.30 2.43 15.51
C LYS A 86 3.73 1.25 14.73
N GLU A 87 2.41 1.23 14.53
CA GLU A 87 1.74 0.16 13.78
C GLU A 87 2.27 0.08 12.35
N LEU A 88 2.45 1.23 11.69
CA LEU A 88 3.00 1.28 10.34
C LEU A 88 4.40 0.70 10.27
N HIS A 89 5.28 1.05 11.23
CA HIS A 89 6.64 0.54 11.29
C HIS A 89 6.69 -0.96 11.60
N ASP A 90 5.84 -1.45 12.50
CA ASP A 90 5.74 -2.87 12.81
C ASP A 90 5.32 -3.70 11.57
N VAL A 91 4.37 -3.20 10.80
CA VAL A 91 3.96 -3.81 9.52
C VAL A 91 5.09 -3.78 8.49
N ALA A 92 5.81 -2.68 8.37
CA ALA A 92 6.97 -2.58 7.46
C ALA A 92 8.03 -3.62 7.81
N LYS A 93 8.39 -3.77 9.07
CA LYS A 93 9.36 -4.77 9.55
C LYS A 93 8.92 -6.20 9.26
N SER A 94 7.64 -6.50 9.43
CA SER A 94 7.12 -7.86 9.22
C SER A 94 6.99 -8.24 7.75
N ASN A 95 6.76 -7.28 6.85
CA ASN A 95 6.45 -7.56 5.45
C ASN A 95 7.59 -7.24 4.46
N PHE A 96 8.45 -6.27 4.77
CA PHE A 96 9.47 -5.79 3.83
C PHE A 96 10.87 -6.33 4.07
N SER A 97 11.01 -7.31 4.96
CA SER A 97 12.28 -8.04 5.06
C SER A 97 12.45 -8.97 3.85
N ARG A 98 13.69 -9.06 3.33
CA ARG A 98 14.03 -9.86 2.14
C ARG A 98 13.46 -11.29 2.16
N PRO A 99 13.52 -12.06 3.27
CA PRO A 99 12.99 -13.42 3.32
C PRO A 99 11.48 -13.54 3.07
N HIS A 100 10.73 -12.45 3.26
CA HIS A 100 9.28 -12.44 3.10
C HIS A 100 8.81 -11.88 1.75
N MET A 101 9.75 -11.55 0.86
CA MET A 101 9.46 -10.96 -0.44
C MET A 101 9.73 -11.93 -1.57
N SER A 102 8.82 -11.94 -2.55
CA SER A 102 8.97 -12.66 -3.81
C SER A 102 9.03 -11.67 -4.97
N GLU A 103 9.82 -12.00 -5.97
CA GLU A 103 10.03 -11.17 -7.15
C GLU A 103 9.64 -11.94 -8.40
N LEU A 104 8.90 -11.32 -9.29
CA LEU A 104 8.54 -11.85 -10.59
C LEU A 104 8.84 -10.79 -11.66
N VAL A 105 9.66 -11.15 -12.62
CA VAL A 105 10.08 -10.27 -13.70
C VAL A 105 9.65 -10.86 -15.04
N TYR A 106 8.90 -10.06 -15.82
CA TYR A 106 8.60 -10.38 -17.22
C TYR A 106 9.52 -9.56 -18.12
N GLU A 107 10.28 -10.23 -18.93
CA GLU A 107 11.11 -9.63 -19.99
C GLU A 107 10.57 -10.02 -21.37
N PHE A 108 10.52 -9.03 -22.26
CA PHE A 108 10.14 -9.24 -23.67
C PHE A 108 11.32 -9.04 -24.59
#